data_a186989d6ca280b1238d7b3405720247
#
_entry.id   a186989d6ca280b1238d7b3405720247
#
_cell.length_a   1.000
_cell.length_b   1.000
_cell.length_c   1.000
_cell.angle_alpha   90.00
_cell.angle_beta   90.00
_cell.angle_gamma   90.00
#
_symmetry.space_group_name_H-M   'P 1'
#
loop_
_entity.id
_entity.type
_entity.pdbx_description
1 polymer ?
#
loop_
_entity_poly.entity_id
_entity_poly.type
_entity_poly.pdbx_seq_one_letter_code
_entity_poly.pdbx_strand_id
1 'polypeptide(L)'
;MEKTLKVTLEQLSHHPLNQEIYKLSAIDDLVSSISEKGLLQKLIINQKFQVISGNRRFAAVKELGWKEVEVEQVQTLENEELDLLIHYNKQRVKTYREILNEIQYLHPKFSVGQGKRSDLTLVPQNKSSVRANLSTHLGMSESQIAKLMFIQKHDPSFIDLIDAGDMTVAQSYQTISRWKNQKEAVQSKNVHQIPSSKWFTFHHKSSDRMDELEDGSVDLIFTSPPYWNKRTYDDEASGLGNEKSPKEYVENLVSHFRDSKRVLKDTGSFFLVLGDTYLNKNLQNIPHRVTIGLQDEGWILRNTIIWKKTNPKPVSSKDNLSPSYEFIFHLVKTHQYKYQTLRTPYANGDAQGQGRVPRHRELDPDKLFRKIYPYVPGDGKQLQDYWDADVISTAVARNSSLGEGVEHPAPFPEDIVHLPILMATDEGDLVLDPFMG
;
A
#
# COMPACT_ATOMS: atom_id res chain seq x y z
N MET A 1 -50.81 14.35 -3.66
CA MET A 1 -50.92 15.63 -4.40
C MET A 1 -49.81 16.54 -3.89
N GLU A 2 -49.00 17.06 -4.76
CA GLU A 2 -47.96 18.03 -4.41
C GLU A 2 -48.63 19.41 -4.19
N LYS A 3 -48.37 20.05 -3.08
CA LYS A 3 -48.93 21.35 -2.73
C LYS A 3 -47.79 22.36 -2.57
N THR A 4 -47.80 23.42 -3.38
CA THR A 4 -46.84 24.54 -3.20
C THR A 4 -47.28 25.37 -2.00
N LEU A 5 -46.36 25.66 -1.10
CA LEU A 5 -46.55 26.45 0.11
C LEU A 5 -45.44 27.50 0.20
N LYS A 6 -45.76 28.65 0.81
CA LYS A 6 -44.78 29.64 1.25
C LYS A 6 -44.59 29.48 2.76
N VAL A 7 -43.39 29.20 3.23
CA VAL A 7 -43.09 28.89 4.62
C VAL A 7 -41.91 29.73 5.13
N THR A 8 -41.87 29.98 6.44
CA THR A 8 -40.69 30.62 7.04
C THR A 8 -39.55 29.62 7.19
N LEU A 9 -38.31 30.07 7.09
CA LEU A 9 -37.12 29.20 7.25
C LEU A 9 -37.02 28.59 8.66
N GLU A 10 -37.58 29.24 9.66
CA GLU A 10 -37.64 28.74 11.05
C GLU A 10 -38.54 27.51 11.21
N GLN A 11 -39.53 27.35 10.34
CA GLN A 11 -40.43 26.19 10.32
C GLN A 11 -39.74 24.96 9.69
N LEU A 12 -38.65 25.14 8.91
CA LEU A 12 -37.99 24.08 8.18
C LEU A 12 -36.84 23.48 9.01
N SER A 13 -36.69 22.17 8.88
CA SER A 13 -35.55 21.44 9.42
C SER A 13 -35.01 20.45 8.42
N HIS A 14 -33.74 20.03 8.57
CA HIS A 14 -33.21 18.91 7.82
C HIS A 14 -33.88 17.60 8.24
N HIS A 15 -34.17 16.74 7.29
CA HIS A 15 -34.66 15.41 7.61
C HIS A 15 -33.53 14.61 8.30
N PRO A 16 -33.77 13.93 9.46
CA PRO A 16 -32.73 13.22 10.22
C PRO A 16 -31.94 12.22 9.37
N LEU A 17 -32.64 11.34 8.64
CA LEU A 17 -31.99 10.35 7.76
C LEU A 17 -31.10 10.99 6.68
N ASN A 18 -31.45 12.21 6.20
CA ASN A 18 -30.60 12.85 5.22
C ASN A 18 -29.25 13.27 5.78
N GLN A 19 -29.18 13.69 7.05
CA GLN A 19 -27.93 14.06 7.71
C GLN A 19 -27.07 12.83 8.03
N GLU A 20 -27.68 11.68 8.30
CA GLU A 20 -27.00 10.43 8.56
C GLU A 20 -26.42 9.78 7.29
N ILE A 21 -27.15 9.89 6.17
CA ILE A 21 -26.77 9.26 4.90
C ILE A 21 -25.79 10.13 4.11
N TYR A 22 -26.08 11.45 4.02
CA TYR A 22 -25.40 12.38 3.13
C TYR A 22 -24.68 13.49 3.90
N LYS A 23 -23.41 13.70 3.60
CA LYS A 23 -22.68 14.87 4.07
C LYS A 23 -23.15 16.13 3.34
N LEU A 24 -23.33 17.22 4.08
CA LEU A 24 -23.52 18.52 3.48
C LEU A 24 -22.18 18.96 2.87
N SER A 25 -22.10 18.98 1.53
CA SER A 25 -20.92 19.47 0.81
C SER A 25 -20.90 21.01 0.81
N ALA A 26 -19.76 21.61 0.44
CA ALA A 26 -19.61 23.06 0.29
C ALA A 26 -20.77 23.68 -0.51
N ILE A 27 -21.24 24.85 -0.09
CA ILE A 27 -22.41 25.54 -0.64
C ILE A 27 -22.10 26.90 -1.25
N ASP A 28 -20.84 27.35 -1.25
CA ASP A 28 -20.42 28.67 -1.73
C ASP A 28 -20.87 28.96 -3.16
N ASP A 29 -20.78 27.96 -4.05
CA ASP A 29 -21.27 28.01 -5.43
C ASP A 29 -22.79 28.23 -5.51
N LEU A 30 -23.53 27.59 -4.60
CA LEU A 30 -25.01 27.75 -4.54
C LEU A 30 -25.42 29.07 -3.90
N VAL A 31 -24.72 29.53 -2.89
CA VAL A 31 -24.95 30.84 -2.25
C VAL A 31 -24.82 31.94 -3.30
N SER A 32 -23.72 31.94 -4.07
CA SER A 32 -23.49 32.89 -5.15
C SER A 32 -24.59 32.82 -6.22
N SER A 33 -24.91 31.61 -6.69
CA SER A 33 -25.93 31.41 -7.73
C SER A 33 -27.35 31.81 -7.27
N ILE A 34 -27.72 31.47 -6.03
CA ILE A 34 -29.05 31.82 -5.48
C ILE A 34 -29.16 33.30 -5.20
N SER A 35 -28.08 33.97 -4.80
CA SER A 35 -28.04 35.42 -4.63
C SER A 35 -28.31 36.16 -5.94
N GLU A 36 -27.78 35.66 -7.07
CA GLU A 36 -27.95 36.29 -8.38
C GLU A 36 -29.27 35.97 -9.07
N LYS A 37 -29.72 34.72 -9.01
CA LYS A 37 -30.81 34.20 -9.86
C LYS A 37 -32.03 33.74 -9.08
N GLY A 38 -31.98 33.81 -7.75
CA GLY A 38 -33.02 33.26 -6.90
C GLY A 38 -33.01 31.74 -6.87
N LEU A 39 -33.97 31.15 -6.21
CA LEU A 39 -34.15 29.72 -6.06
C LEU A 39 -34.88 29.13 -7.27
N LEU A 40 -34.15 28.62 -8.25
CA LEU A 40 -34.73 28.09 -9.51
C LEU A 40 -35.53 26.80 -9.30
N GLN A 41 -35.19 26.00 -8.29
CA GLN A 41 -35.90 24.77 -7.94
C GLN A 41 -36.35 24.83 -6.50
N LYS A 42 -37.63 24.59 -6.25
CA LYS A 42 -38.19 24.59 -4.90
C LYS A 42 -37.59 23.50 -4.03
N LEU A 43 -37.63 23.69 -2.72
CA LEU A 43 -37.35 22.66 -1.76
C LEU A 43 -38.53 21.70 -1.68
N ILE A 44 -38.27 20.42 -1.50
CA ILE A 44 -39.30 19.40 -1.27
C ILE A 44 -39.28 19.01 0.18
N ILE A 45 -40.43 19.06 0.84
CA ILE A 45 -40.59 18.81 2.28
C ILE A 45 -41.69 17.78 2.53
N ASN A 46 -41.59 17.11 3.69
CA ASN A 46 -42.68 16.24 4.19
C ASN A 46 -43.73 17.05 5.00
N GLN A 47 -44.73 16.35 5.54
CA GLN A 47 -45.78 16.95 6.38
C GLN A 47 -45.27 17.54 7.71
N LYS A 48 -44.08 17.10 8.16
CA LYS A 48 -43.38 17.56 9.38
C LYS A 48 -42.46 18.76 9.11
N PHE A 49 -42.56 19.37 7.92
CA PHE A 49 -41.70 20.48 7.46
C PHE A 49 -40.19 20.11 7.43
N GLN A 50 -39.86 18.84 7.22
CA GLN A 50 -38.51 18.40 7.07
C GLN A 50 -38.13 18.33 5.58
N VAL A 51 -36.96 18.85 5.24
CA VAL A 51 -36.46 18.92 3.85
C VAL A 51 -36.01 17.54 3.38
N ILE A 52 -36.78 16.96 2.45
CA ILE A 52 -36.45 15.68 1.78
C ILE A 52 -35.47 15.93 0.63
N SER A 53 -35.71 16.98 -0.19
CA SER A 53 -34.86 17.34 -1.33
C SER A 53 -34.47 18.79 -1.31
N GLY A 54 -33.23 19.09 -1.66
CA GLY A 54 -32.69 20.46 -1.69
C GLY A 54 -31.99 20.89 -0.42
N ASN A 55 -31.43 19.96 0.36
CA ASN A 55 -30.74 20.27 1.63
C ASN A 55 -29.58 21.27 1.46
N ARG A 56 -28.79 21.21 0.37
CA ARG A 56 -27.77 22.22 0.05
C ARG A 56 -28.40 23.59 -0.23
N ARG A 57 -29.51 23.65 -0.99
CA ARG A 57 -30.27 24.88 -1.29
C ARG A 57 -30.86 25.46 -0.02
N PHE A 58 -31.37 24.61 0.87
CA PHE A 58 -31.88 25.05 2.18
C PHE A 58 -30.77 25.69 3.03
N ALA A 59 -29.59 25.07 3.08
CA ALA A 59 -28.41 25.63 3.78
C ALA A 59 -28.03 27.02 3.14
N ALA A 60 -28.00 27.11 1.82
CA ALA A 60 -27.62 28.34 1.11
C ALA A 60 -28.64 29.49 1.34
N VAL A 61 -29.94 29.25 1.27
CA VAL A 61 -30.95 30.30 1.56
C VAL A 61 -30.94 30.72 3.03
N LYS A 62 -30.57 29.82 3.94
CA LYS A 62 -30.36 30.13 5.36
C LYS A 62 -29.15 31.04 5.57
N GLU A 63 -28.05 30.76 4.88
CA GLU A 63 -26.83 31.59 4.90
C GLU A 63 -27.07 32.99 4.30
N LEU A 64 -27.90 33.08 3.25
CA LEU A 64 -28.35 34.36 2.63
C LEU A 64 -29.34 35.15 3.51
N GLY A 65 -29.76 34.60 4.65
CA GLY A 65 -30.66 35.29 5.59
C GLY A 65 -32.08 35.48 5.08
N TRP A 66 -32.55 34.61 4.17
CA TRP A 66 -33.94 34.67 3.71
C TRP A 66 -34.89 34.40 4.88
N LYS A 67 -36.03 35.06 4.89
CA LYS A 67 -37.05 34.85 5.92
C LYS A 67 -38.07 33.79 5.53
N GLU A 68 -38.40 33.73 4.24
CA GLU A 68 -39.42 32.84 3.68
C GLU A 68 -38.92 32.18 2.39
N VAL A 69 -39.44 31.00 2.09
CA VAL A 69 -39.13 30.26 0.86
C VAL A 69 -40.37 29.53 0.35
N GLU A 70 -40.49 29.39 -0.97
CA GLU A 70 -41.48 28.51 -1.60
C GLU A 70 -41.00 27.07 -1.59
N VAL A 71 -41.88 26.16 -1.15
CA VAL A 71 -41.59 24.73 -1.03
C VAL A 71 -42.71 23.90 -1.68
N GLU A 72 -42.38 22.70 -2.07
CA GLU A 72 -43.34 21.67 -2.47
C GLU A 72 -43.50 20.68 -1.32
N GLN A 73 -44.71 20.56 -0.79
CA GLN A 73 -45.01 19.60 0.25
C GLN A 73 -45.52 18.29 -0.38
N VAL A 74 -44.85 17.18 -0.09
CA VAL A 74 -45.27 15.83 -0.48
C VAL A 74 -45.90 15.11 0.71
N GLN A 75 -46.98 14.38 0.43
CA GLN A 75 -47.55 13.48 1.43
C GLN A 75 -46.85 12.12 1.36
N THR A 76 -46.25 11.74 2.46
CA THR A 76 -45.46 10.51 2.59
C THR A 76 -45.92 9.69 3.78
N LEU A 77 -45.82 8.38 3.69
CA LEU A 77 -45.85 7.51 4.85
C LEU A 77 -44.42 7.41 5.41
N GLU A 78 -44.26 7.24 6.72
CA GLU A 78 -42.92 7.16 7.36
C GLU A 78 -42.02 6.07 6.78
N ASN A 79 -42.60 4.96 6.33
CA ASN A 79 -41.88 3.85 5.69
C ASN A 79 -41.46 4.16 4.24
N GLU A 80 -41.94 5.21 3.61
CA GLU A 80 -41.64 5.62 2.24
C GLU A 80 -40.64 6.78 2.18
N GLU A 81 -40.43 7.50 3.28
CA GLU A 81 -39.56 8.70 3.33
C GLU A 81 -38.10 8.35 2.96
N LEU A 82 -37.60 7.19 3.34
CA LEU A 82 -36.26 6.72 2.96
C LEU A 82 -36.13 6.53 1.44
N ASP A 83 -37.12 5.89 0.81
CA ASP A 83 -37.12 5.67 -0.64
C ASP A 83 -37.14 6.97 -1.41
N LEU A 84 -37.94 7.93 -0.96
CA LEU A 84 -37.99 9.26 -1.55
C LEU A 84 -36.69 10.04 -1.37
N LEU A 85 -36.09 9.99 -0.19
CA LEU A 85 -34.77 10.60 0.08
C LEU A 85 -33.71 10.07 -0.89
N ILE A 86 -33.60 8.76 -1.04
CA ILE A 86 -32.66 8.12 -1.95
C ILE A 86 -33.01 8.42 -3.40
N HIS A 87 -34.30 8.40 -3.77
CA HIS A 87 -34.75 8.71 -5.12
C HIS A 87 -34.37 10.14 -5.56
N TYR A 88 -34.62 11.14 -4.73
CA TYR A 88 -34.26 12.54 -5.04
C TYR A 88 -32.73 12.77 -5.05
N ASN A 89 -31.94 11.93 -4.38
CA ASN A 89 -30.48 11.99 -4.41
C ASN A 89 -29.86 11.05 -5.46
N LYS A 90 -30.65 10.34 -6.28
CA LYS A 90 -30.17 9.34 -7.25
C LYS A 90 -29.20 9.94 -8.29
N GLN A 91 -29.44 11.16 -8.75
CA GLN A 91 -28.62 11.84 -9.75
C GLN A 91 -27.43 12.61 -9.16
N ARG A 92 -27.31 12.67 -7.83
CA ARG A 92 -26.19 13.32 -7.17
C ARG A 92 -24.92 12.46 -7.31
N VAL A 93 -23.77 13.12 -7.56
CA VAL A 93 -22.46 12.47 -7.40
C VAL A 93 -22.27 12.18 -5.91
N LYS A 94 -22.19 10.91 -5.55
CA LYS A 94 -22.08 10.42 -4.17
C LYS A 94 -20.67 9.94 -3.90
N THR A 95 -20.21 10.15 -2.68
CA THR A 95 -19.03 9.46 -2.17
C THR A 95 -19.35 7.98 -1.90
N TYR A 96 -18.33 7.13 -1.85
CA TYR A 96 -18.53 5.71 -1.51
C TYR A 96 -19.00 5.53 -0.05
N ARG A 97 -18.63 6.46 0.83
CA ARG A 97 -19.18 6.53 2.19
C ARG A 97 -20.68 6.74 2.18
N GLU A 98 -21.19 7.69 1.39
CA GLU A 98 -22.61 7.94 1.25
C GLU A 98 -23.35 6.73 0.64
N ILE A 99 -22.76 6.06 -0.36
CA ILE A 99 -23.31 4.83 -0.94
C ILE A 99 -23.41 3.72 0.10
N LEU A 100 -22.40 3.55 0.95
CA LEU A 100 -22.41 2.55 2.03
C LEU A 100 -23.49 2.87 3.08
N ASN A 101 -23.69 4.15 3.40
CA ASN A 101 -24.78 4.56 4.28
C ASN A 101 -26.13 4.19 3.66
N GLU A 102 -26.36 4.47 2.37
CA GLU A 102 -27.58 4.03 1.67
C GLU A 102 -27.77 2.50 1.74
N ILE A 103 -26.70 1.74 1.50
CA ILE A 103 -26.72 0.26 1.61
C ILE A 103 -27.12 -0.17 3.01
N GLN A 104 -26.60 0.46 4.05
CA GLN A 104 -26.90 0.14 5.45
C GLN A 104 -28.41 0.28 5.75
N TYR A 105 -29.07 1.31 5.20
CA TYR A 105 -30.50 1.52 5.38
C TYR A 105 -31.38 0.67 4.45
N LEU A 106 -30.93 0.38 3.23
CA LEU A 106 -31.69 -0.42 2.25
C LEU A 106 -31.55 -1.92 2.50
N HIS A 107 -30.41 -2.40 3.01
CA HIS A 107 -30.13 -3.80 3.19
C HIS A 107 -31.16 -4.53 4.09
N PRO A 108 -31.56 -4.01 5.27
CA PRO A 108 -32.61 -4.61 6.08
C PRO A 108 -33.96 -4.72 5.33
N LYS A 109 -34.32 -3.67 4.57
CA LYS A 109 -35.56 -3.63 3.81
C LYS A 109 -35.65 -4.73 2.76
N PHE A 110 -34.54 -5.01 2.05
CA PHE A 110 -34.47 -6.07 1.05
C PHE A 110 -34.20 -7.46 1.64
N SER A 111 -33.80 -7.54 2.92
CA SER A 111 -33.57 -8.79 3.62
C SER A 111 -34.85 -9.41 4.23
N VAL A 112 -35.91 -8.62 4.37
CA VAL A 112 -37.19 -9.09 4.91
C VAL A 112 -37.81 -10.09 3.94
N GLY A 113 -37.82 -11.37 4.33
CA GLY A 113 -38.34 -12.50 3.52
C GLY A 113 -37.32 -13.56 3.12
N GLN A 114 -36.03 -13.32 3.29
CA GLN A 114 -35.02 -14.34 3.12
C GLN A 114 -34.97 -15.26 4.37
N GLY A 115 -35.30 -16.52 4.20
CA GLY A 115 -35.26 -17.54 5.28
C GLY A 115 -36.58 -18.19 5.63
N LYS A 116 -37.71 -17.79 5.02
CA LYS A 116 -38.98 -18.55 5.07
C LYS A 116 -39.02 -19.59 3.93
N ARG A 117 -39.31 -20.83 4.30
CA ARG A 117 -39.50 -21.92 3.32
C ARG A 117 -40.50 -21.49 2.25
N SER A 118 -40.09 -21.53 0.98
CA SER A 118 -40.85 -21.09 -0.19
C SER A 118 -41.98 -22.01 -0.59
N ASP A 119 -42.14 -23.17 0.09
CA ASP A 119 -43.15 -24.19 -0.12
C ASP A 119 -44.50 -23.90 0.56
N LEU A 120 -44.58 -22.81 1.37
CA LEU A 120 -45.80 -22.47 2.12
C LEU A 120 -46.47 -21.16 1.69
N THR A 121 -46.04 -20.49 0.62
CA THR A 121 -46.65 -19.23 0.15
C THR A 121 -47.05 -19.33 -1.33
N LEU A 122 -48.36 -19.19 -1.60
CA LEU A 122 -48.99 -19.17 -2.93
C LEU A 122 -48.76 -17.88 -3.75
N VAL A 123 -47.79 -17.02 -3.39
CA VAL A 123 -47.46 -15.79 -4.12
C VAL A 123 -46.10 -15.95 -4.78
N PRO A 124 -45.96 -15.71 -6.09
CA PRO A 124 -44.65 -15.72 -6.75
C PRO A 124 -43.76 -14.62 -6.17
N GLN A 125 -42.90 -14.95 -5.22
CA GLN A 125 -41.86 -14.02 -4.75
C GLN A 125 -40.77 -13.95 -5.81
N ASN A 126 -40.55 -12.77 -6.34
CA ASN A 126 -39.43 -12.46 -7.20
C ASN A 126 -38.13 -12.86 -6.45
N LYS A 127 -37.44 -13.89 -6.92
CA LYS A 127 -36.22 -14.46 -6.29
C LYS A 127 -34.98 -13.59 -6.52
N SER A 128 -35.11 -12.28 -6.59
CA SER A 128 -33.94 -11.40 -6.71
C SER A 128 -33.16 -11.39 -5.39
N SER A 129 -31.84 -11.57 -5.49
CA SER A 129 -30.97 -11.48 -4.31
C SER A 129 -31.00 -10.05 -3.72
N VAL A 130 -30.73 -9.91 -2.42
CA VAL A 130 -30.60 -8.58 -1.79
C VAL A 130 -29.64 -7.69 -2.58
N ARG A 131 -28.54 -8.28 -3.11
CA ARG A 131 -27.57 -7.56 -3.94
C ARG A 131 -28.15 -7.12 -5.27
N ALA A 132 -28.98 -7.92 -5.92
CA ALA A 132 -29.64 -7.55 -7.17
C ALA A 132 -30.59 -6.37 -6.96
N ASN A 133 -31.33 -6.35 -5.86
CA ASN A 133 -32.20 -5.22 -5.50
C ASN A 133 -31.39 -3.95 -5.21
N LEU A 134 -30.29 -4.07 -4.45
CA LEU A 134 -29.37 -2.96 -4.21
C LEU A 134 -28.72 -2.46 -5.52
N SER A 135 -28.31 -3.37 -6.41
CA SER A 135 -27.75 -3.06 -7.73
C SER A 135 -28.70 -2.19 -8.56
N THR A 136 -29.96 -2.59 -8.65
CA THR A 136 -31.00 -1.86 -9.38
C THR A 136 -31.25 -0.48 -8.75
N HIS A 137 -31.26 -0.42 -7.42
CA HIS A 137 -31.57 0.82 -6.69
C HIS A 137 -30.43 1.84 -6.76
N LEU A 138 -29.19 1.39 -6.59
CA LEU A 138 -27.99 2.23 -6.56
C LEU A 138 -27.39 2.50 -7.95
N GLY A 139 -27.80 1.75 -8.98
CA GLY A 139 -27.22 1.84 -10.32
C GLY A 139 -25.77 1.33 -10.40
N MET A 140 -25.40 0.40 -9.51
CA MET A 140 -24.06 -0.19 -9.41
C MET A 140 -24.13 -1.70 -9.68
N SER A 141 -23.04 -2.31 -10.17
CA SER A 141 -22.99 -3.76 -10.33
C SER A 141 -22.98 -4.48 -8.97
N GLU A 142 -23.57 -5.68 -8.91
CA GLU A 142 -23.56 -6.52 -7.71
C GLU A 142 -22.13 -6.79 -7.20
N SER A 143 -21.18 -6.92 -8.14
CA SER A 143 -19.75 -7.12 -7.82
C SER A 143 -19.14 -5.90 -7.11
N GLN A 144 -19.45 -4.69 -7.55
CA GLN A 144 -18.98 -3.47 -6.88
C GLN A 144 -19.57 -3.33 -5.48
N ILE A 145 -20.87 -3.59 -5.33
CA ILE A 145 -21.56 -3.57 -4.02
C ILE A 145 -20.93 -4.60 -3.08
N ALA A 146 -20.69 -5.83 -3.57
CA ALA A 146 -20.06 -6.87 -2.76
C ALA A 146 -18.65 -6.47 -2.28
N LYS A 147 -17.85 -5.85 -3.16
CA LYS A 147 -16.51 -5.35 -2.79
C LYS A 147 -16.59 -4.23 -1.76
N LEU A 148 -17.48 -3.26 -1.93
CA LEU A 148 -17.66 -2.16 -0.97
C LEU A 148 -18.09 -2.68 0.41
N MET A 149 -19.06 -3.59 0.45
CA MET A 149 -19.51 -4.21 1.69
C MET A 149 -18.38 -5.02 2.36
N PHE A 150 -17.56 -5.70 1.57
CA PHE A 150 -16.39 -6.42 2.07
C PHE A 150 -15.35 -5.46 2.68
N ILE A 151 -15.03 -4.36 1.99
CA ILE A 151 -14.11 -3.33 2.49
C ILE A 151 -14.64 -2.74 3.79
N GLN A 152 -15.91 -2.32 3.82
CA GLN A 152 -16.56 -1.77 5.01
C GLN A 152 -16.52 -2.72 6.21
N LYS A 153 -16.64 -4.04 5.96
CA LYS A 153 -16.61 -5.05 7.02
C LYS A 153 -15.22 -5.30 7.59
N HIS A 154 -14.18 -5.28 6.75
CA HIS A 154 -12.84 -5.72 7.13
C HIS A 154 -11.89 -4.57 7.47
N ASP A 155 -11.93 -3.46 6.74
CA ASP A 155 -11.22 -2.22 7.07
C ASP A 155 -11.92 -1.00 6.47
N PRO A 156 -12.80 -0.32 7.24
CA PRO A 156 -13.56 0.83 6.77
C PRO A 156 -12.70 2.04 6.37
N SER A 157 -11.46 2.13 6.83
CA SER A 157 -10.57 3.26 6.55
C SER A 157 -10.16 3.35 5.08
N PHE A 158 -10.22 2.22 4.34
CA PHE A 158 -10.02 2.23 2.89
C PHE A 158 -11.10 2.98 2.11
N ILE A 159 -12.28 3.17 2.68
CA ILE A 159 -13.33 3.98 2.04
C ILE A 159 -12.91 5.44 1.92
N ASP A 160 -12.22 5.97 2.92
CA ASP A 160 -11.73 7.36 2.88
C ASP A 160 -10.64 7.54 1.81
N LEU A 161 -9.77 6.53 1.60
CA LEU A 161 -8.78 6.52 0.51
C LEU A 161 -9.45 6.43 -0.88
N ILE A 162 -10.56 5.69 -0.98
CA ILE A 162 -11.32 5.59 -2.23
C ILE A 162 -12.02 6.92 -2.53
N ASP A 163 -12.62 7.55 -1.54
CA ASP A 163 -13.29 8.84 -1.68
C ASP A 163 -12.32 9.99 -1.97
N ALA A 164 -11.07 9.90 -1.46
CA ALA A 164 -9.99 10.83 -1.80
C ALA A 164 -9.40 10.61 -3.21
N GLY A 165 -9.71 9.47 -3.85
CA GLY A 165 -9.16 9.09 -5.16
C GLY A 165 -7.76 8.46 -5.10
N ASP A 166 -7.24 8.19 -3.91
CA ASP A 166 -5.92 7.57 -3.70
C ASP A 166 -5.93 6.08 -4.06
N MET A 167 -7.07 5.41 -3.91
CA MET A 167 -7.26 4.01 -4.27
C MET A 167 -8.60 3.77 -4.98
N THR A 168 -8.67 2.72 -5.79
CA THR A 168 -9.93 2.24 -6.37
C THR A 168 -10.57 1.16 -5.48
N VAL A 169 -11.89 0.96 -5.61
CA VAL A 169 -12.61 -0.14 -4.93
C VAL A 169 -11.98 -1.51 -5.21
N ALA A 170 -11.51 -1.73 -6.44
CA ALA A 170 -10.89 -3.00 -6.82
C ALA A 170 -9.56 -3.24 -6.09
N GLN A 171 -8.73 -2.22 -5.97
CA GLN A 171 -7.44 -2.29 -5.28
C GLN A 171 -7.60 -2.47 -3.79
N SER A 172 -8.46 -1.69 -3.15
CA SER A 172 -8.76 -1.82 -1.72
C SER A 172 -9.27 -3.23 -1.39
N TYR A 173 -10.18 -3.75 -2.23
CA TYR A 173 -10.66 -5.13 -2.09
C TYR A 173 -9.53 -6.17 -2.24
N GLN A 174 -8.65 -6.02 -3.24
CA GLN A 174 -7.53 -6.94 -3.46
C GLN A 174 -6.53 -6.89 -2.31
N THR A 175 -6.22 -5.70 -1.79
CA THR A 175 -5.31 -5.51 -0.66
C THR A 175 -5.83 -6.21 0.59
N ILE A 176 -7.07 -5.92 0.99
CA ILE A 176 -7.69 -6.54 2.17
C ILE A 176 -7.85 -8.05 1.99
N SER A 177 -8.24 -8.53 0.79
CA SER A 177 -8.37 -9.96 0.51
C SER A 177 -7.04 -10.69 0.61
N ARG A 178 -5.95 -10.05 0.15
CA ARG A 178 -4.59 -10.59 0.28
C ARG A 178 -4.20 -10.72 1.74
N TRP A 179 -4.37 -9.66 2.53
CA TRP A 179 -4.08 -9.68 3.97
C TRP A 179 -4.84 -10.79 4.71
N LYS A 180 -6.14 -10.94 4.41
CA LYS A 180 -6.95 -12.00 4.99
C LYS A 180 -6.43 -13.39 4.66
N ASN A 181 -6.15 -13.68 3.37
CA ASN A 181 -5.66 -14.98 2.94
C ASN A 181 -4.27 -15.30 3.51
N GLN A 182 -3.42 -14.28 3.69
CA GLN A 182 -2.10 -14.42 4.28
C GLN A 182 -2.19 -14.71 5.78
N LYS A 183 -3.08 -14.03 6.51
CA LYS A 183 -3.36 -14.34 7.93
C LYS A 183 -3.77 -15.82 8.14
N GLU A 184 -4.62 -16.33 7.26
CA GLU A 184 -5.06 -17.74 7.31
C GLU A 184 -3.90 -18.70 7.02
N ALA A 185 -2.93 -18.32 6.17
CA ALA A 185 -1.77 -19.15 5.82
C ALA A 185 -0.69 -19.17 6.91
N VAL A 186 -0.50 -18.09 7.67
CA VAL A 186 0.50 -17.99 8.74
C VAL A 186 0.09 -18.76 10.01
N GLN A 187 -1.20 -18.79 10.34
CA GLN A 187 -1.71 -19.53 11.51
C GLN A 187 -1.47 -21.05 11.46
N SER A 188 -1.00 -21.58 10.31
CA SER A 188 -0.70 -23.01 10.12
C SER A 188 0.79 -23.35 10.31
N LYS A 189 1.69 -22.42 10.61
CA LYS A 189 3.14 -22.66 10.65
C LYS A 189 3.64 -22.92 12.07
N ASN A 190 4.48 -23.97 12.19
CA ASN A 190 5.17 -24.31 13.43
C ASN A 190 6.29 -23.31 13.74
N VAL A 191 6.42 -22.93 15.00
CA VAL A 191 7.55 -22.12 15.49
C VAL A 191 8.81 -22.99 15.49
N HIS A 192 9.78 -22.67 14.64
CA HIS A 192 11.09 -23.34 14.63
C HIS A 192 11.99 -22.79 15.75
N GLN A 193 12.86 -23.64 16.30
CA GLN A 193 13.88 -23.21 17.25
C GLN A 193 14.86 -22.28 16.52
N ILE A 194 15.14 -21.12 17.12
CA ILE A 194 16.11 -20.16 16.61
C ILE A 194 17.53 -20.77 16.75
N PRO A 195 18.27 -20.95 15.66
CA PRO A 195 19.64 -21.47 15.76
C PRO A 195 20.55 -20.45 16.46
N SER A 196 21.52 -20.91 17.19
CA SER A 196 22.52 -20.07 17.84
C SER A 196 23.95 -20.55 17.49
N SER A 197 24.87 -19.60 17.34
CA SER A 197 26.26 -19.85 17.05
C SER A 197 27.14 -18.80 17.73
N LYS A 198 28.41 -19.10 17.93
CA LYS A 198 29.40 -18.11 18.40
C LYS A 198 29.66 -16.98 17.37
N TRP A 199 29.23 -17.19 16.11
CA TRP A 199 29.46 -16.24 15.01
C TRP A 199 28.30 -15.33 14.72
N PHE A 200 27.10 -15.64 15.25
CA PHE A 200 25.91 -14.84 15.05
C PHE A 200 24.97 -14.92 16.24
N THR A 201 24.21 -13.87 16.44
CA THR A 201 23.14 -13.77 17.44
C THR A 201 21.86 -13.31 16.76
N PHE A 202 20.73 -13.99 17.02
CA PHE A 202 19.43 -13.59 16.58
C PHE A 202 18.66 -12.94 17.72
N HIS A 203 18.01 -11.82 17.43
CA HIS A 203 17.09 -11.15 18.34
C HIS A 203 15.68 -11.20 17.76
N HIS A 204 14.79 -12.01 18.35
CA HIS A 204 13.39 -12.13 17.91
C HIS A 204 12.55 -10.98 18.48
N LYS A 205 12.71 -9.79 17.89
CA LYS A 205 11.99 -8.57 18.27
C LYS A 205 11.97 -7.58 17.11
N SER A 206 11.17 -6.50 17.23
CA SER A 206 11.24 -5.40 16.28
C SER A 206 12.60 -4.71 16.32
N SER A 207 13.11 -4.34 15.16
CA SER A 207 14.38 -3.62 14.99
C SER A 207 14.22 -2.11 14.90
N ASP A 208 13.01 -1.59 15.15
CA ASP A 208 12.79 -0.16 15.31
C ASP A 208 13.51 0.43 16.53
N ARG A 209 13.89 -0.46 17.47
CA ARG A 209 14.64 -0.15 18.66
C ARG A 209 15.54 -1.32 19.07
N MET A 210 16.85 -1.13 18.93
CA MET A 210 17.90 -2.14 19.16
C MET A 210 18.71 -1.84 20.42
N ASP A 211 18.03 -1.79 21.58
CA ASP A 211 18.65 -1.44 22.88
C ASP A 211 19.78 -2.40 23.31
N GLU A 212 19.86 -3.59 22.72
CA GLU A 212 20.93 -4.57 22.93
C GLU A 212 22.23 -4.23 22.21
N LEU A 213 22.21 -3.27 21.27
CA LEU A 213 23.40 -2.82 20.56
C LEU A 213 23.81 -1.42 21.06
N GLU A 214 25.11 -1.30 21.35
CA GLU A 214 25.69 -0.01 21.74
C GLU A 214 25.72 0.97 20.56
N ASP A 215 25.73 2.27 20.86
CA ASP A 215 25.89 3.32 19.87
C ASP A 215 27.23 3.16 19.14
N GLY A 216 27.21 3.21 17.82
CA GLY A 216 28.41 3.11 16.99
C GLY A 216 29.16 1.76 17.16
N SER A 217 28.46 0.67 17.40
CA SER A 217 29.07 -0.67 17.53
C SER A 217 29.12 -1.45 16.22
N VAL A 218 28.26 -1.16 15.26
CA VAL A 218 28.09 -1.91 14.00
C VAL A 218 28.95 -1.30 12.89
N ASP A 219 29.67 -2.14 12.15
CA ASP A 219 30.53 -1.70 11.04
C ASP A 219 29.77 -1.68 9.71
N LEU A 220 28.90 -2.64 9.47
CA LEU A 220 28.11 -2.76 8.25
C LEU A 220 26.66 -3.11 8.57
N ILE A 221 25.73 -2.37 7.99
CA ILE A 221 24.34 -2.79 7.89
C ILE A 221 24.07 -3.20 6.43
N PHE A 222 23.55 -4.41 6.25
CA PHE A 222 23.03 -4.89 4.96
C PHE A 222 21.66 -5.47 5.17
N THR A 223 20.63 -4.96 4.44
CA THR A 223 19.27 -5.43 4.67
C THR A 223 18.35 -5.20 3.48
N SER A 224 17.28 -5.99 3.45
CA SER A 224 16.14 -5.86 2.54
C SER A 224 14.84 -5.87 3.35
N PRO A 225 14.29 -4.69 3.69
CA PRO A 225 13.05 -4.62 4.47
C PRO A 225 11.85 -5.17 3.69
N PRO A 226 10.72 -5.45 4.34
CA PRO A 226 9.49 -5.79 3.66
C PRO A 226 9.10 -4.72 2.65
N TYR A 227 8.90 -5.09 1.36
CA TYR A 227 8.53 -4.14 0.31
C TYR A 227 7.05 -3.80 0.39
N TRP A 228 6.72 -2.52 0.21
CA TRP A 228 5.35 -2.05 0.25
C TRP A 228 4.43 -2.84 -0.68
N ASN A 229 3.31 -3.30 -0.13
CA ASN A 229 2.23 -4.00 -0.85
C ASN A 229 2.68 -5.23 -1.67
N LYS A 230 3.84 -5.83 -1.35
CA LYS A 230 4.32 -7.05 -2.01
C LYS A 230 3.94 -8.32 -1.25
N ARG A 231 4.09 -8.32 0.07
CA ARG A 231 3.85 -9.47 0.96
C ARG A 231 3.52 -8.98 2.36
N THR A 232 2.75 -9.79 3.10
CA THR A 232 2.55 -9.61 4.54
C THR A 232 3.52 -10.57 5.24
N TYR A 233 4.34 -10.05 6.12
CA TYR A 233 5.36 -10.82 6.83
C TYR A 233 4.91 -11.20 8.24
N ASP A 234 4.01 -10.41 8.86
CA ASP A 234 3.50 -10.61 10.21
C ASP A 234 2.00 -10.88 10.24
N ASP A 235 1.54 -11.48 11.36
CA ASP A 235 0.13 -11.74 11.63
C ASP A 235 -0.70 -10.46 11.85
N GLU A 236 -0.04 -9.33 12.10
CA GLU A 236 -0.69 -8.05 12.27
C GLU A 236 -0.78 -7.29 10.94
N ALA A 237 -1.99 -6.84 10.63
CA ALA A 237 -2.27 -6.02 9.44
C ALA A 237 -1.57 -4.64 9.48
N SER A 238 -0.90 -4.31 10.58
CA SER A 238 -0.20 -3.05 10.85
C SER A 238 1.32 -3.12 10.66
N GLY A 239 1.87 -4.28 10.23
CA GLY A 239 3.31 -4.44 10.02
C GLY A 239 3.87 -3.63 8.85
N LEU A 240 5.19 -3.34 8.89
CA LEU A 240 5.92 -2.65 7.83
C LEU A 240 5.75 -3.37 6.48
N GLY A 241 5.44 -2.61 5.41
CA GLY A 241 5.10 -3.12 4.08
C GLY A 241 3.60 -3.29 3.84
N ASN A 242 2.76 -3.11 4.88
CA ASN A 242 1.31 -3.22 4.82
C ASN A 242 0.59 -1.86 4.95
N GLU A 243 1.32 -0.76 4.90
CA GLU A 243 0.76 0.58 5.00
C GLU A 243 -0.26 0.84 3.88
N LYS A 244 -1.21 1.72 4.17
CA LYS A 244 -2.31 2.05 3.27
C LYS A 244 -1.86 2.84 2.04
N SER A 245 -0.77 3.59 2.18
CA SER A 245 -0.24 4.43 1.10
C SER A 245 1.28 4.31 0.95
N PRO A 246 1.82 4.60 -0.26
CA PRO A 246 3.26 4.68 -0.49
C PRO A 246 3.95 5.70 0.43
N LYS A 247 3.27 6.81 0.72
CA LYS A 247 3.79 7.88 1.57
C LYS A 247 3.99 7.40 3.00
N GLU A 248 2.96 6.77 3.57
CA GLU A 248 2.99 6.21 4.93
C GLU A 248 4.11 5.15 5.08
N TYR A 249 4.25 4.28 4.08
CA TYR A 249 5.34 3.30 4.06
C TYR A 249 6.72 3.97 4.08
N VAL A 250 6.93 4.99 3.25
CA VAL A 250 8.21 5.71 3.19
C VAL A 250 8.51 6.36 4.54
N GLU A 251 7.54 7.05 5.14
CA GLU A 251 7.68 7.70 6.45
C GLU A 251 8.01 6.69 7.55
N ASN A 252 7.31 5.57 7.60
CA ASN A 252 7.53 4.49 8.57
C ASN A 252 8.90 3.85 8.40
N LEU A 253 9.29 3.50 7.17
CA LEU A 253 10.59 2.86 6.91
C LEU A 253 11.75 3.80 7.21
N VAL A 254 11.66 5.08 6.84
CA VAL A 254 12.69 6.08 7.17
C VAL A 254 12.81 6.26 8.68
N SER A 255 11.68 6.34 9.39
CA SER A 255 11.67 6.41 10.86
C SER A 255 12.30 5.18 11.51
N HIS A 256 12.01 3.99 10.97
CA HIS A 256 12.57 2.74 11.46
C HIS A 256 14.11 2.71 11.41
N PHE A 257 14.71 3.27 10.36
CA PHE A 257 16.17 3.34 10.23
C PHE A 257 16.87 4.39 11.12
N ARG A 258 16.14 5.14 11.95
CA ARG A 258 16.78 6.06 12.92
C ARG A 258 17.66 5.33 13.92
N ASP A 259 17.18 4.16 14.41
CA ASP A 259 17.97 3.37 15.35
C ASP A 259 19.14 2.65 14.67
N SER A 260 18.97 2.26 13.41
CA SER A 260 20.07 1.79 12.57
C SER A 260 21.19 2.83 12.43
N LYS A 261 20.83 4.11 12.34
CA LYS A 261 21.82 5.20 12.32
C LYS A 261 22.55 5.37 13.63
N ARG A 262 21.91 5.13 14.77
CA ARG A 262 22.50 5.18 16.10
C ARG A 262 23.56 4.09 16.26
N VAL A 263 23.21 2.84 15.95
CA VAL A 263 24.11 1.70 16.17
C VAL A 263 25.26 1.60 15.16
N LEU A 264 25.13 2.18 13.96
CA LEU A 264 26.17 2.19 12.95
C LEU A 264 27.33 3.09 13.38
N LYS A 265 28.56 2.65 13.21
CA LYS A 265 29.77 3.47 13.39
C LYS A 265 29.79 4.67 12.45
N ASP A 266 30.47 5.74 12.79
CA ASP A 266 30.67 6.87 11.89
C ASP A 266 31.48 6.51 10.64
N THR A 267 32.32 5.49 10.75
CA THR A 267 33.08 4.88 9.65
C THR A 267 32.34 3.77 8.95
N GLY A 268 31.15 3.40 9.42
CA GLY A 268 30.37 2.26 8.92
C GLY A 268 29.61 2.56 7.62
N SER A 269 29.14 1.52 6.99
CA SER A 269 28.37 1.56 5.74
C SER A 269 27.00 0.89 5.90
N PHE A 270 26.01 1.43 5.22
CA PHE A 270 24.66 0.88 5.15
C PHE A 270 24.28 0.58 3.70
N PHE A 271 24.01 -0.70 3.39
CA PHE A 271 23.52 -1.14 2.09
C PHE A 271 22.07 -1.57 2.22
N LEU A 272 21.19 -0.88 1.48
CA LEU A 272 19.74 -1.06 1.51
C LEU A 272 19.24 -1.60 0.18
N VAL A 273 18.65 -2.79 0.18
CA VAL A 273 18.07 -3.42 -1.02
C VAL A 273 16.58 -3.09 -1.09
N LEU A 274 16.13 -2.49 -2.19
CA LEU A 274 14.72 -2.15 -2.40
C LEU A 274 14.27 -2.41 -3.83
N GLY A 275 13.07 -3.00 -3.95
CA GLY A 275 12.36 -3.11 -5.20
C GLY A 275 11.16 -2.17 -5.26
N ASP A 276 10.79 -1.74 -6.47
CA ASP A 276 9.66 -0.86 -6.68
C ASP A 276 8.35 -1.62 -6.92
N THR A 277 7.22 -0.93 -6.84
CA THR A 277 5.90 -1.50 -7.06
C THR A 277 5.02 -0.56 -7.89
N TYR A 278 4.00 -1.13 -8.52
CA TYR A 278 2.98 -0.40 -9.26
C TYR A 278 1.70 -0.26 -8.46
N LEU A 279 1.13 0.93 -8.47
CA LEU A 279 -0.22 1.21 -8.02
C LEU A 279 -0.98 1.90 -9.16
N ASN A 280 -2.13 1.39 -9.57
CA ASN A 280 -2.91 1.95 -10.69
C ASN A 280 -2.11 2.12 -11.99
N LYS A 281 -1.29 1.13 -12.36
CA LYS A 281 -0.36 1.20 -13.52
C LYS A 281 0.70 2.29 -13.41
N ASN A 282 0.82 2.94 -12.28
CA ASN A 282 1.80 3.97 -11.99
C ASN A 282 2.91 3.40 -11.11
N LEU A 283 4.16 3.48 -11.57
CA LEU A 283 5.33 3.09 -10.79
C LEU A 283 5.53 4.08 -9.65
N GLN A 284 5.63 3.57 -8.42
CA GLN A 284 5.56 4.42 -7.22
C GLN A 284 6.88 5.09 -6.84
N ASN A 285 8.01 4.70 -7.45
CA ASN A 285 9.34 5.20 -7.10
C ASN A 285 9.70 5.04 -5.61
N ILE A 286 9.20 3.96 -4.98
CA ILE A 286 9.42 3.69 -3.56
C ILE A 286 10.91 3.75 -3.18
N PRO A 287 11.82 3.06 -3.92
CA PRO A 287 13.25 3.05 -3.56
C PRO A 287 13.84 4.47 -3.49
N HIS A 288 13.52 5.32 -4.46
CA HIS A 288 14.03 6.70 -4.51
C HIS A 288 13.41 7.61 -3.45
N ARG A 289 12.11 7.45 -3.16
CA ARG A 289 11.43 8.18 -2.08
C ARG A 289 12.02 7.87 -0.72
N VAL A 290 12.31 6.58 -0.45
CA VAL A 290 12.97 6.15 0.79
C VAL A 290 14.38 6.75 0.88
N THR A 291 15.17 6.69 -0.20
CA THR A 291 16.53 7.24 -0.20
C THR A 291 16.56 8.77 0.00
N ILE A 292 15.63 9.51 -0.61
CA ILE A 292 15.48 10.95 -0.39
C ILE A 292 15.11 11.21 1.08
N GLY A 293 14.15 10.48 1.65
CA GLY A 293 13.78 10.61 3.05
C GLY A 293 14.95 10.30 3.99
N LEU A 294 15.78 9.30 3.68
CA LEU A 294 17.00 9.02 4.44
C LEU A 294 18.02 10.15 4.32
N GLN A 295 18.18 10.78 3.14
CA GLN A 295 19.04 11.95 2.96
C GLN A 295 18.54 13.16 3.78
N ASP A 296 17.22 13.37 3.86
CA ASP A 296 16.60 14.39 4.70
C ASP A 296 16.88 14.15 6.20
N GLU A 297 17.00 12.88 6.62
CA GLU A 297 17.43 12.47 7.98
C GLU A 297 18.98 12.51 8.14
N GLY A 298 19.70 13.06 7.16
CA GLY A 298 21.13 13.30 7.21
C GLY A 298 22.00 12.08 6.89
N TRP A 299 21.51 11.09 6.15
CA TRP A 299 22.34 10.08 5.52
C TRP A 299 23.01 10.63 4.26
N ILE A 300 24.20 10.14 3.94
CA ILE A 300 24.92 10.47 2.72
C ILE A 300 24.79 9.30 1.75
N LEU A 301 24.08 9.50 0.63
CA LEU A 301 23.99 8.50 -0.45
C LEU A 301 25.28 8.51 -1.26
N ARG A 302 25.99 7.37 -1.29
CA ARG A 302 27.26 7.21 -2.04
C ARG A 302 27.07 6.63 -3.41
N ASN A 303 26.24 5.56 -3.52
CA ASN A 303 25.95 4.89 -4.80
C ASN A 303 24.50 4.44 -4.84
N THR A 304 23.94 4.46 -6.03
CA THR A 304 22.74 3.71 -6.41
C THR A 304 23.19 2.58 -7.33
N ILE A 305 23.15 1.35 -6.83
CA ILE A 305 23.59 0.16 -7.54
C ILE A 305 22.38 -0.51 -8.14
N ILE A 306 22.43 -0.87 -9.41
CA ILE A 306 21.39 -1.64 -10.09
C ILE A 306 21.77 -3.12 -10.05
N TRP A 307 21.02 -3.90 -9.28
CA TRP A 307 21.15 -5.35 -9.29
C TRP A 307 20.19 -5.96 -10.30
N LYS A 308 20.71 -6.40 -11.45
CA LYS A 308 19.96 -7.10 -12.49
C LYS A 308 19.74 -8.55 -12.09
N LYS A 309 18.48 -8.96 -11.92
CA LYS A 309 18.13 -10.34 -11.57
C LYS A 309 18.42 -11.31 -12.71
N THR A 310 19.05 -12.44 -12.39
CA THR A 310 19.36 -13.49 -13.36
C THR A 310 18.10 -14.21 -13.83
N ASN A 311 17.07 -14.33 -12.96
CA ASN A 311 15.80 -15.00 -13.21
C ASN A 311 14.61 -14.16 -12.72
N PRO A 312 14.32 -13.01 -13.36
CA PRO A 312 13.20 -12.17 -12.97
C PRO A 312 11.87 -12.91 -13.13
N LYS A 313 10.91 -12.67 -12.22
CA LYS A 313 9.56 -13.23 -12.34
C LYS A 313 8.86 -12.61 -13.54
N PRO A 314 8.25 -13.43 -14.42
CA PRO A 314 7.43 -12.90 -15.51
C PRO A 314 6.23 -12.13 -14.94
N VAL A 315 5.83 -11.06 -15.62
CA VAL A 315 4.62 -10.30 -15.28
C VAL A 315 3.53 -10.58 -16.30
N SER A 316 2.29 -10.60 -15.84
CA SER A 316 1.11 -10.82 -16.69
C SER A 316 0.62 -9.54 -17.37
N SER A 317 1.17 -8.37 -17.03
CA SER A 317 0.80 -7.10 -17.64
C SER A 317 1.22 -7.04 -19.11
N LYS A 318 0.36 -6.45 -19.97
CA LYS A 318 0.58 -6.34 -21.41
C LYS A 318 1.06 -4.95 -21.85
N ASP A 319 1.06 -3.97 -20.93
CA ASP A 319 1.27 -2.55 -21.22
C ASP A 319 2.43 -1.93 -20.42
N ASN A 320 3.31 -2.76 -19.83
CA ASN A 320 4.56 -2.34 -19.23
C ASN A 320 5.67 -3.38 -19.45
N LEU A 321 6.91 -2.95 -19.27
CA LEU A 321 8.06 -3.85 -19.29
C LEU A 321 8.11 -4.70 -18.02
N SER A 322 8.66 -5.92 -18.14
CA SER A 322 8.88 -6.80 -17.00
C SER A 322 10.02 -6.25 -16.13
N PRO A 323 9.77 -5.96 -14.83
CA PRO A 323 10.82 -5.54 -13.91
C PRO A 323 11.91 -6.62 -13.80
N SER A 324 13.14 -6.27 -14.11
CA SER A 324 14.26 -7.21 -14.14
C SER A 324 15.41 -6.84 -13.21
N TYR A 325 15.25 -5.80 -12.40
CA TYR A 325 16.29 -5.35 -11.46
C TYR A 325 15.66 -4.86 -10.14
N GLU A 326 16.51 -4.74 -9.14
CA GLU A 326 16.25 -4.02 -7.90
C GLU A 326 17.40 -3.06 -7.61
N PHE A 327 17.18 -2.13 -6.68
CA PHE A 327 18.19 -1.17 -6.28
C PHE A 327 18.90 -1.63 -5.01
N ILE A 328 20.23 -1.37 -4.93
CA ILE A 328 21.01 -1.45 -3.71
C ILE A 328 21.60 -0.06 -3.48
N PHE A 329 21.21 0.58 -2.40
CA PHE A 329 21.68 1.92 -2.05
C PHE A 329 22.81 1.82 -1.04
N HIS A 330 23.96 2.41 -1.35
CA HIS A 330 25.06 2.55 -0.40
C HIS A 330 24.96 3.91 0.30
N LEU A 331 24.70 3.89 1.60
CA LEU A 331 24.57 5.04 2.46
C LEU A 331 25.65 5.02 3.54
N VAL A 332 26.06 6.20 4.00
CA VAL A 332 27.03 6.37 5.10
C VAL A 332 26.60 7.54 5.98
N LYS A 333 27.12 7.57 7.23
CA LYS A 333 26.84 8.67 8.16
C LYS A 333 27.73 9.89 7.91
N THR A 334 29.00 9.65 7.55
CA THR A 334 30.02 10.68 7.38
C THR A 334 30.78 10.48 6.08
N HIS A 335 31.57 11.47 5.67
CA HIS A 335 32.47 11.35 4.53
C HIS A 335 33.72 10.51 4.83
N GLN A 336 33.96 10.16 6.09
CA GLN A 336 35.10 9.37 6.55
C GLN A 336 34.66 7.93 6.87
N TYR A 337 34.25 7.21 5.85
CA TYR A 337 33.81 5.82 5.98
C TYR A 337 34.87 4.85 5.46
N LYS A 338 34.85 3.64 5.99
CA LYS A 338 35.72 2.53 5.56
C LYS A 338 35.28 2.03 4.18
N TYR A 339 36.22 1.95 3.24
CA TYR A 339 35.91 1.50 1.89
C TYR A 339 37.12 0.88 1.20
N GLN A 340 37.02 -0.38 0.79
CA GLN A 340 37.95 -1.07 -0.09
C GLN A 340 37.44 -1.05 -1.54
N THR A 341 38.28 -0.53 -2.46
CA THR A 341 37.94 -0.52 -3.87
C THR A 341 38.08 -1.93 -4.46
N LEU A 342 36.95 -2.51 -4.84
CA LEU A 342 36.94 -3.78 -5.57
C LEU A 342 37.16 -3.56 -7.08
N ARG A 343 37.83 -4.52 -7.72
CA ARG A 343 38.13 -4.48 -9.14
C ARG A 343 37.68 -5.75 -9.82
N THR A 344 37.26 -5.65 -11.08
CA THR A 344 36.95 -6.75 -11.97
C THR A 344 38.05 -6.89 -13.01
N PRO A 345 38.42 -8.11 -13.44
CA PRO A 345 39.38 -8.31 -14.52
C PRO A 345 38.93 -7.59 -15.80
N TYR A 346 39.89 -7.11 -16.59
CA TYR A 346 39.59 -6.59 -17.92
C TYR A 346 39.02 -7.70 -18.81
N ALA A 347 37.96 -7.39 -19.60
CA ALA A 347 37.28 -8.36 -20.47
C ALA A 347 38.20 -8.93 -21.57
N ASN A 348 39.30 -8.28 -21.89
CA ASN A 348 40.22 -8.60 -22.95
C ASN A 348 41.64 -9.01 -22.52
N GLY A 349 41.78 -9.48 -21.27
CA GLY A 349 43.09 -9.72 -20.67
C GLY A 349 43.70 -8.46 -20.05
N ASP A 350 44.93 -8.57 -19.54
CA ASP A 350 45.64 -7.45 -18.95
C ASP A 350 45.81 -6.27 -19.93
N ALA A 351 46.16 -5.11 -19.41
CA ALA A 351 46.42 -3.89 -20.18
C ALA A 351 47.56 -4.07 -21.23
N GLN A 352 48.19 -5.23 -21.33
CA GLN A 352 49.23 -5.58 -22.25
C GLN A 352 48.76 -6.50 -23.41
N GLY A 353 47.46 -6.77 -23.57
CA GLY A 353 46.90 -7.40 -24.74
C GLY A 353 47.05 -8.91 -24.86
N GLN A 354 47.27 -9.61 -23.76
CA GLN A 354 47.34 -11.06 -23.77
C GLN A 354 45.98 -11.70 -23.42
N GLY A 355 45.31 -12.15 -24.47
CA GLY A 355 44.34 -13.24 -24.45
C GLY A 355 42.97 -12.97 -23.84
N ARG A 356 41.94 -13.20 -24.66
CA ARG A 356 40.54 -13.30 -24.21
C ARG A 356 40.38 -14.36 -23.13
N VAL A 357 39.84 -14.01 -21.96
CA VAL A 357 39.37 -15.01 -21.02
C VAL A 357 38.22 -15.78 -21.68
N PRO A 358 38.32 -17.13 -21.78
CA PRO A 358 37.27 -17.92 -22.42
C PRO A 358 35.94 -17.76 -21.67
N ARG A 359 34.84 -17.47 -22.40
CA ARG A 359 33.47 -17.38 -21.89
C ARG A 359 32.89 -18.73 -21.44
N HIS A 360 33.67 -19.79 -21.38
CA HIS A 360 33.16 -21.11 -20.96
C HIS A 360 33.23 -21.30 -19.46
N ARG A 361 32.10 -21.36 -18.84
CA ARG A 361 31.84 -21.76 -17.46
C ARG A 361 32.12 -23.24 -17.31
N GLU A 362 33.22 -23.60 -16.75
CA GLU A 362 33.31 -24.84 -15.98
C GLU A 362 32.85 -24.51 -14.57
N LEU A 363 31.73 -25.10 -14.18
CA LEU A 363 31.13 -25.00 -12.85
C LEU A 363 31.94 -25.86 -11.86
N ASP A 364 33.08 -25.35 -11.46
CA ASP A 364 33.80 -25.87 -10.30
C ASP A 364 33.41 -25.02 -9.08
N PRO A 365 32.68 -25.58 -8.09
CA PRO A 365 32.22 -24.83 -6.92
C PRO A 365 33.35 -24.12 -6.19
N ASP A 366 34.54 -24.72 -6.12
CA ASP A 366 35.71 -24.13 -5.48
C ASP A 366 36.36 -23.02 -6.28
N LYS A 367 36.05 -22.92 -7.60
CA LYS A 367 36.50 -21.83 -8.48
C LYS A 367 35.51 -20.69 -8.61
N LEU A 368 34.25 -20.88 -8.21
CA LEU A 368 33.22 -19.81 -8.27
C LEU A 368 33.65 -18.62 -7.40
N PHE A 369 34.06 -18.87 -6.19
CA PHE A 369 34.59 -17.84 -5.27
C PHE A 369 35.91 -17.23 -5.74
N ARG A 370 36.75 -17.98 -6.44
CA ARG A 370 38.02 -17.47 -6.99
C ARG A 370 37.89 -16.65 -8.27
N LYS A 371 36.82 -16.81 -9.05
CA LYS A 371 36.57 -16.06 -10.30
C LYS A 371 35.94 -14.69 -10.09
N ILE A 372 35.19 -14.50 -9.00
CA ILE A 372 34.53 -13.24 -8.74
C ILE A 372 35.51 -12.21 -8.18
N TYR A 373 36.55 -12.66 -7.43
CA TYR A 373 37.44 -11.76 -6.69
C TYR A 373 38.91 -12.12 -6.72
N PRO A 374 39.60 -12.17 -7.87
CA PRO A 374 41.01 -12.03 -7.85
C PRO A 374 41.34 -10.55 -7.60
N TYR A 375 41.25 -10.11 -6.32
CA TYR A 375 41.81 -8.82 -5.97
C TYR A 375 43.34 -8.93 -6.10
N VAL A 376 43.88 -8.30 -7.13
CA VAL A 376 45.29 -7.94 -7.20
C VAL A 376 45.31 -6.39 -7.13
N PRO A 377 45.91 -5.77 -6.09
CA PRO A 377 46.05 -4.34 -6.01
C PRO A 377 46.72 -3.80 -7.27
N GLY A 378 45.97 -2.94 -8.02
CA GLY A 378 46.49 -2.30 -9.23
C GLY A 378 46.00 -2.85 -10.56
N ASP A 379 45.50 -4.10 -10.62
CA ASP A 379 45.05 -4.73 -11.86
C ASP A 379 43.55 -4.78 -11.97
N GLY A 380 43.00 -4.43 -13.16
CA GLY A 380 41.59 -4.51 -13.48
C GLY A 380 40.84 -3.18 -13.40
N LYS A 381 39.58 -3.25 -13.82
CA LYS A 381 38.64 -2.13 -13.85
C LYS A 381 37.92 -2.04 -12.49
N GLN A 382 37.75 -0.85 -11.96
CA GLN A 382 36.93 -0.64 -10.75
C GLN A 382 35.53 -1.24 -10.95
N LEU A 383 35.02 -1.94 -9.91
CA LEU A 383 33.66 -2.47 -9.91
C LEU A 383 32.66 -1.35 -10.19
N GLN A 384 31.74 -1.60 -11.11
CA GLN A 384 30.73 -0.63 -11.50
C GLN A 384 29.47 -0.79 -10.64
N ASP A 385 28.61 0.20 -10.67
CA ASP A 385 27.32 0.24 -9.98
C ASP A 385 26.18 -0.47 -10.74
N TYR A 386 26.52 -1.31 -11.72
CA TYR A 386 25.60 -2.20 -12.42
C TYR A 386 26.05 -3.65 -12.26
N TRP A 387 25.28 -4.39 -11.45
CA TRP A 387 25.59 -5.78 -11.08
C TRP A 387 24.66 -6.73 -11.82
N ASP A 388 25.16 -7.30 -12.90
CA ASP A 388 24.50 -8.31 -13.72
C ASP A 388 24.99 -9.74 -13.39
N ALA A 389 24.69 -10.69 -14.26
CA ALA A 389 25.08 -12.08 -14.09
C ALA A 389 26.61 -12.30 -14.13
N ASP A 390 27.40 -11.35 -14.60
CA ASP A 390 28.85 -11.42 -14.57
C ASP A 390 29.41 -11.04 -13.19
N VAL A 391 28.66 -10.26 -12.42
CA VAL A 391 28.98 -9.83 -11.04
C VAL A 391 28.24 -10.69 -10.01
N ILE A 392 26.93 -10.86 -10.19
CA ILE A 392 26.07 -11.69 -9.34
C ILE A 392 25.65 -12.93 -10.13
N SER A 393 26.43 -13.99 -10.02
CA SER A 393 26.25 -15.19 -10.84
C SER A 393 25.15 -16.11 -10.34
N THR A 394 24.80 -16.04 -9.06
CA THR A 394 23.79 -16.89 -8.46
C THR A 394 22.39 -16.39 -8.76
N ALA A 395 21.49 -17.34 -9.08
CA ALA A 395 20.07 -17.05 -9.09
C ALA A 395 19.57 -16.84 -7.65
N VAL A 396 18.45 -16.14 -7.51
CA VAL A 396 17.75 -16.05 -6.22
C VAL A 396 17.54 -17.44 -5.65
N ALA A 397 17.96 -17.66 -4.40
CA ALA A 397 17.83 -18.94 -3.72
C ALA A 397 16.36 -19.42 -3.75
N ARG A 398 16.17 -20.72 -3.90
CA ARG A 398 14.85 -21.34 -3.75
C ARG A 398 14.69 -21.78 -2.29
N ASN A 399 13.45 -21.77 -1.80
CA ASN A 399 13.15 -22.25 -0.44
C ASN A 399 13.67 -23.67 -0.17
N SER A 400 13.74 -24.52 -1.21
CA SER A 400 14.32 -25.87 -1.11
C SER A 400 15.81 -25.91 -0.72
N SER A 401 16.54 -24.79 -0.84
CA SER A 401 17.94 -24.69 -0.42
C SER A 401 18.11 -24.27 1.05
N LEU A 402 17.03 -23.88 1.71
CA LEU A 402 17.05 -23.41 3.10
C LEU A 402 16.84 -24.54 4.14
N GLY A 403 16.69 -25.81 3.70
CA GLY A 403 16.39 -26.96 4.54
C GLY A 403 14.91 -27.29 4.65
N GLU A 404 14.58 -28.51 5.16
CA GLU A 404 13.19 -28.92 5.33
C GLU A 404 12.47 -28.03 6.35
N GLY A 405 11.33 -27.48 5.95
CA GLY A 405 10.46 -26.67 6.83
C GLY A 405 10.85 -25.21 7.00
N VAL A 406 11.96 -24.74 6.39
CA VAL A 406 12.35 -23.34 6.40
C VAL A 406 11.90 -22.68 5.09
N GLU A 407 10.96 -21.75 5.18
CA GLU A 407 10.52 -20.94 4.05
C GLU A 407 10.81 -19.47 4.32
N HIS A 408 11.72 -18.88 3.53
CA HIS A 408 11.87 -17.44 3.47
C HIS A 408 11.11 -16.90 2.25
N PRO A 409 10.22 -15.92 2.42
CA PRO A 409 9.34 -15.49 1.34
C PRO A 409 10.08 -14.80 0.18
N ALA A 410 11.27 -14.24 0.41
CA ALA A 410 12.03 -13.48 -0.60
C ALA A 410 13.55 -13.57 -0.38
N PRO A 411 14.17 -14.76 -0.40
CA PRO A 411 15.62 -14.86 -0.23
C PRO A 411 16.32 -14.15 -1.39
N PHE A 412 17.40 -13.46 -1.08
CA PHE A 412 18.34 -12.92 -2.07
C PHE A 412 19.60 -13.78 -2.14
N PRO A 413 20.38 -13.75 -3.24
CA PRO A 413 21.61 -14.52 -3.36
C PRO A 413 22.70 -13.97 -2.42
N GLU A 414 23.53 -14.84 -1.88
CA GLU A 414 24.64 -14.48 -0.99
C GLU A 414 25.62 -13.50 -1.63
N ASP A 415 25.83 -13.60 -2.94
CA ASP A 415 26.75 -12.75 -3.69
C ASP A 415 26.50 -11.25 -3.49
N ILE A 416 25.23 -10.82 -3.34
CA ILE A 416 24.91 -9.39 -3.15
C ILE A 416 25.31 -8.87 -1.77
N VAL A 417 25.46 -9.75 -0.78
CA VAL A 417 25.92 -9.41 0.59
C VAL A 417 27.45 -9.47 0.63
N HIS A 418 28.04 -10.41 -0.08
CA HIS A 418 29.47 -10.65 -0.08
C HIS A 418 30.27 -9.42 -0.53
N LEU A 419 29.82 -8.75 -1.60
CA LEU A 419 30.48 -7.54 -2.10
C LEU A 419 30.51 -6.40 -1.09
N PRO A 420 29.39 -6.00 -0.46
CA PRO A 420 29.39 -5.02 0.64
C PRO A 420 30.30 -5.39 1.81
N ILE A 421 30.34 -6.66 2.21
CA ILE A 421 31.25 -7.14 3.26
C ILE A 421 32.70 -6.86 2.86
N LEU A 422 33.11 -7.28 1.64
CA LEU A 422 34.47 -7.03 1.17
C LEU A 422 34.82 -5.54 1.00
N MET A 423 33.82 -4.71 0.68
CA MET A 423 34.04 -3.25 0.51
C MET A 423 34.14 -2.51 1.84
N ALA A 424 33.41 -2.93 2.86
CA ALA A 424 33.14 -2.07 4.03
C ALA A 424 33.58 -2.66 5.36
N THR A 425 34.09 -3.92 5.40
CA THR A 425 34.50 -4.57 6.66
C THR A 425 35.87 -5.20 6.57
N ASP A 426 36.49 -5.44 7.74
CA ASP A 426 37.62 -6.32 7.95
C ASP A 426 37.20 -7.54 8.79
N GLU A 427 38.12 -8.50 8.97
CA GLU A 427 37.88 -9.64 9.83
C GLU A 427 37.65 -9.21 11.28
N GLY A 428 36.56 -9.69 11.87
CA GLY A 428 36.14 -9.35 13.24
C GLY A 428 35.18 -8.18 13.35
N ASP A 429 34.89 -7.47 12.27
CA ASP A 429 33.88 -6.40 12.25
C ASP A 429 32.45 -6.96 12.39
N LEU A 430 31.57 -6.16 12.98
CA LEU A 430 30.16 -6.53 13.23
C LEU A 430 29.25 -6.15 12.07
N VAL A 431 28.55 -7.15 11.55
CA VAL A 431 27.56 -6.99 10.46
C VAL A 431 26.14 -7.18 11.01
N LEU A 432 25.22 -6.29 10.70
CA LEU A 432 23.84 -6.30 11.15
C LEU A 432 22.86 -6.40 9.97
N ASP A 433 21.89 -7.30 10.07
CA ASP A 433 20.65 -7.28 9.27
C ASP A 433 19.45 -7.06 10.19
N PRO A 434 18.84 -5.83 10.18
CA PRO A 434 17.68 -5.53 11.01
C PRO A 434 16.37 -6.15 10.50
N PHE A 435 16.36 -6.76 9.32
CA PHE A 435 15.18 -7.38 8.70
C PHE A 435 15.45 -8.79 8.18
N MET A 436 16.14 -9.57 8.96
CA MET A 436 16.61 -10.89 8.53
C MET A 436 15.49 -11.89 8.20
N GLY A 437 14.27 -11.75 8.71
CA GLY A 437 13.10 -12.57 8.39
C GLY A 437 12.91 -13.78 9.29
#